data_528ee37d680666b57f5739c8688b67d5
#
_entry.id   528ee37d680666b57f5739c8688b67d5
#
_cell.length_a   1.000
_cell.length_b   1.000
_cell.length_c   1.000
_cell.angle_alpha   90.00
_cell.angle_beta   90.00
_cell.angle_gamma   90.00
#
_symmetry.space_group_name_H-M   'P 1'
#
loop_
_entity.id
_entity.type
_entity.pdbx_description
1 polymer ?
#
loop_
_entity_poly.entity_id
_entity_poly.type
_entity_poly.pdbx_seq_one_letter_code
_entity_poly.pdbx_strand_id
1 'polypeptide(L)'
;FAFLLLVLCINAQATHLIGGNLGYEYIGTVIVGGVTKYRYKIILTTYTNCGPDANPAFQIEPEQGPLFAGIYEHDIAGLPLGGADKPLIDTVGLNRIDTTKITPELPSSCTVGARTCIFEAVYVGFINLDLNFTGYHVFYERCCRNGSIENLLTPGSEGLAFDAYIGPPLVGNSSPVFTDVPIPFLCVGDTTSILNTAVDPDGDNLVYSFVDPYAGYSGPGAPAPLPPDPTLGWPVPSVTWGGGYNALQPFGAAGYSFINGATGLTAYYSPLVGDYVVAVEITEYNASGNIVGITRRDL
;
A
#
# COMPACT_ATOMS: atom_id res chain seq x y z
N PHE A 1 -3.10 31.47 -43.62
CA PHE A 1 -2.68 31.35 -42.22
C PHE A 1 -3.06 29.95 -41.73
N ALA A 2 -2.10 29.03 -41.77
CA ALA A 2 -2.26 27.67 -41.17
C ALA A 2 -1.92 27.77 -39.71
N PHE A 3 -2.89 27.51 -38.84
CA PHE A 3 -2.72 27.42 -37.40
C PHE A 3 -2.14 26.02 -37.08
N LEU A 4 -0.85 25.98 -36.79
CA LEU A 4 -0.17 24.74 -36.34
C LEU A 4 -0.59 24.47 -34.89
N LEU A 5 -1.52 23.53 -34.70
CA LEU A 5 -1.94 23.08 -33.38
C LEU A 5 -0.80 22.24 -32.81
N LEU A 6 0.00 22.82 -31.91
CA LEU A 6 1.03 22.13 -31.17
C LEU A 6 0.32 21.27 -30.10
N VAL A 7 0.09 20.00 -30.39
CA VAL A 7 -0.36 19.04 -29.40
C VAL A 7 0.81 18.78 -28.45
N LEU A 8 0.80 19.46 -27.31
CA LEU A 8 1.66 19.11 -26.19
C LEU A 8 1.21 17.72 -25.69
N CYS A 9 1.92 16.67 -26.11
CA CYS A 9 1.84 15.39 -25.43
C CYS A 9 2.36 15.59 -24.00
N ILE A 10 1.44 15.81 -23.07
CA ILE A 10 1.74 15.68 -21.65
C ILE A 10 2.00 14.18 -21.45
N ASN A 11 3.26 13.80 -21.37
CA ASN A 11 3.62 12.46 -20.95
C ASN A 11 3.07 12.27 -19.53
N ALA A 12 2.01 11.48 -19.40
CA ALA A 12 1.58 10.98 -18.10
C ALA A 12 2.78 10.18 -17.57
N GLN A 13 3.45 10.73 -16.58
CA GLN A 13 4.53 10.02 -15.92
C GLN A 13 3.89 8.91 -15.07
N ALA A 14 3.95 7.68 -15.58
CA ALA A 14 3.69 6.51 -14.74
C ALA A 14 4.57 6.62 -13.51
N THR A 15 3.98 6.56 -12.33
CA THR A 15 4.75 6.57 -11.09
C THR A 15 5.56 5.28 -11.04
N HIS A 16 6.85 5.40 -10.76
CA HIS A 16 7.70 4.21 -10.55
C HIS A 16 7.47 3.59 -9.16
N LEU A 17 6.36 3.91 -8.53
CA LEU A 17 5.91 3.30 -7.29
C LEU A 17 5.43 1.89 -7.60
N ILE A 18 6.13 0.90 -7.05
CA ILE A 18 5.86 -0.51 -7.27
C ILE A 18 5.04 -1.14 -6.13
N GLY A 19 4.93 -0.45 -4.99
CA GLY A 19 4.16 -0.93 -3.87
C GLY A 19 4.43 -0.16 -2.59
N GLY A 20 3.88 -0.66 -1.49
CA GLY A 20 4.05 -0.08 -0.16
C GLY A 20 3.10 -0.67 0.87
N ASN A 21 3.13 -0.08 2.04
CA ASN A 21 2.19 -0.34 3.13
C ASN A 21 2.05 0.87 4.03
N LEU A 22 0.92 0.96 4.70
CA LEU A 22 0.63 1.93 5.73
C LEU A 22 0.51 1.22 7.07
N GLY A 23 1.13 1.77 8.10
CA GLY A 23 1.07 1.27 9.47
C GLY A 23 0.98 2.41 10.48
N TYR A 24 0.85 2.07 11.75
CA TYR A 24 0.73 3.03 12.83
C TYR A 24 1.32 2.49 14.14
N GLU A 25 1.71 3.41 15.02
CA GLU A 25 2.22 3.12 16.37
C GLU A 25 1.47 3.97 17.39
N TYR A 26 0.90 3.35 18.39
CA TYR A 26 0.29 4.05 19.51
C TYR A 26 1.35 4.64 20.43
N ILE A 27 1.31 5.96 20.64
CA ILE A 27 2.31 6.65 21.45
C ILE A 27 1.80 6.90 22.88
N GLY A 28 0.49 6.92 23.07
CA GLY A 28 -0.13 7.23 24.36
C GLY A 28 -1.22 8.28 24.26
N THR A 29 -1.64 8.81 25.40
CA THR A 29 -2.64 9.88 25.46
C THR A 29 -1.98 11.24 25.62
N VAL A 30 -2.62 12.28 25.07
CA VAL A 30 -2.25 13.69 25.24
C VAL A 30 -3.49 14.50 25.57
N ILE A 31 -3.31 15.64 26.26
CA ILE A 31 -4.41 16.57 26.53
C ILE A 31 -4.30 17.74 25.56
N VAL A 32 -5.31 17.93 24.74
CA VAL A 32 -5.41 19.04 23.78
C VAL A 32 -6.68 19.81 24.06
N GLY A 33 -6.55 21.09 24.41
CA GLY A 33 -7.73 21.94 24.74
C GLY A 33 -8.57 21.42 25.93
N GLY A 34 -7.96 20.68 26.86
CA GLY A 34 -8.65 20.07 28.00
C GLY A 34 -9.34 18.73 27.70
N VAL A 35 -9.21 18.22 26.47
CA VAL A 35 -9.77 16.92 26.03
C VAL A 35 -8.64 15.91 25.89
N THR A 36 -8.88 14.69 26.39
CA THR A 36 -7.94 13.56 26.18
C THR A 36 -8.04 13.11 24.74
N LYS A 37 -6.90 13.10 24.05
CA LYS A 37 -6.72 12.58 22.70
C LYS A 37 -5.75 11.39 22.72
N TYR A 38 -5.87 10.52 21.74
CA TYR A 38 -5.00 9.34 21.53
C TYR A 38 -4.00 9.66 20.42
N ARG A 39 -2.74 9.66 20.77
CA ARG A 39 -1.67 10.05 19.83
C ARG A 39 -1.12 8.82 19.13
N TYR A 40 -1.10 8.90 17.80
CA TYR A 40 -0.53 7.91 16.93
C TYR A 40 0.58 8.50 16.06
N LYS A 41 1.58 7.68 15.79
CA LYS A 41 2.58 7.89 14.74
C LYS A 41 2.12 7.08 13.53
N ILE A 42 1.94 7.75 12.41
CA ILE A 42 1.57 7.12 11.14
C ILE A 42 2.82 6.90 10.32
N ILE A 43 2.97 5.71 9.74
CA ILE A 43 4.16 5.25 9.04
C ILE A 43 3.74 4.77 7.66
N LEU A 44 4.18 5.48 6.62
CA LEU A 44 4.00 5.06 5.23
C LEU A 44 5.35 4.56 4.70
N THR A 45 5.39 3.32 4.26
CA THR A 45 6.55 2.75 3.55
C THR A 45 6.20 2.60 2.07
N THR A 46 7.04 3.10 1.19
CA THR A 46 6.85 3.01 -0.26
C THR A 46 8.06 2.36 -0.92
N TYR A 47 7.80 1.59 -1.97
CA TYR A 47 8.83 0.95 -2.80
C TYR A 47 8.80 1.55 -4.20
N THR A 48 9.94 2.06 -4.67
CA THR A 48 10.07 2.64 -6.00
C THR A 48 11.18 1.95 -6.79
N ASN A 49 10.96 1.78 -8.09
CA ASN A 49 11.96 1.20 -8.98
C ASN A 49 13.09 2.21 -9.23
N CYS A 50 14.34 1.78 -9.04
CA CYS A 50 15.55 2.58 -9.30
C CYS A 50 16.47 1.97 -10.35
N GLY A 51 15.98 0.99 -11.14
CA GLY A 51 16.77 0.32 -12.17
C GLY A 51 17.16 1.24 -13.35
N PRO A 52 18.14 0.84 -14.17
CA PRO A 52 18.66 1.67 -15.26
C PRO A 52 17.68 1.96 -16.39
N ASP A 53 16.57 1.20 -16.49
CA ASP A 53 15.47 1.49 -17.42
C ASP A 53 14.59 2.66 -16.96
N ALA A 54 14.67 3.06 -15.71
CA ALA A 54 14.24 4.38 -15.34
C ALA A 54 15.17 5.36 -16.06
N ASN A 55 14.65 6.08 -17.08
CA ASN A 55 15.36 7.17 -17.74
C ASN A 55 16.12 7.95 -16.66
N PRO A 56 17.46 8.18 -16.76
CA PRO A 56 18.22 8.91 -15.74
C PRO A 56 17.65 10.31 -15.43
N ALA A 57 16.89 10.89 -16.38
CA ALA A 57 16.09 12.10 -16.13
C ALA A 57 14.86 11.85 -15.25
N PHE A 58 14.52 10.59 -14.97
CA PHE A 58 13.41 10.13 -14.15
C PHE A 58 13.85 9.09 -13.10
N GLN A 59 15.12 9.10 -12.67
CA GLN A 59 15.46 8.51 -11.39
C GLN A 59 14.70 9.31 -10.34
N ILE A 60 13.45 8.90 -10.14
CA ILE A 60 12.60 9.51 -9.14
C ILE A 60 13.11 8.99 -7.82
N GLU A 61 13.99 9.78 -7.20
CA GLU A 61 14.18 9.64 -5.77
C GLU A 61 12.77 9.69 -5.13
N PRO A 62 12.50 8.85 -4.14
CA PRO A 62 11.26 8.91 -3.39
C PRO A 62 10.96 10.36 -3.02
N GLU A 63 9.71 10.77 -3.15
CA GLU A 63 9.32 12.16 -2.95
C GLU A 63 9.85 12.72 -1.64
N GLN A 64 10.25 13.99 -1.65
CA GLN A 64 10.81 14.63 -0.45
C GLN A 64 9.76 14.77 0.65
N GLY A 65 8.47 14.81 0.29
CA GLY A 65 7.37 15.07 1.20
C GLY A 65 7.15 16.58 1.46
N PRO A 66 6.18 16.96 2.32
CA PRO A 66 5.27 16.03 3.00
C PRO A 66 4.28 15.38 2.03
N LEU A 67 4.06 14.08 2.20
CA LEU A 67 2.91 13.37 1.66
C LEU A 67 1.74 13.56 2.65
N PHE A 68 0.51 13.35 2.19
CA PHE A 68 -0.65 13.54 3.06
C PHE A 68 -1.51 12.28 3.05
N ALA A 69 -1.87 11.77 4.23
CA ALA A 69 -2.85 10.72 4.40
C ALA A 69 -4.11 11.29 5.06
N GLY A 70 -5.27 10.85 4.58
CA GLY A 70 -6.56 11.21 5.15
C GLY A 70 -6.92 10.31 6.33
N ILE A 71 -7.66 10.88 7.28
CA ILE A 71 -8.20 10.17 8.45
C ILE A 71 -9.72 10.14 8.33
N TYR A 72 -10.29 8.94 8.46
CA TYR A 72 -11.73 8.68 8.33
C TYR A 72 -12.21 7.82 9.49
N GLU A 73 -13.43 8.03 10.00
CA GLU A 73 -14.01 7.12 10.99
C GLU A 73 -14.39 5.78 10.37
N HIS A 74 -14.21 4.71 11.13
CA HIS A 74 -14.81 3.42 10.81
C HIS A 74 -16.26 3.41 11.29
N ASP A 75 -17.16 2.67 10.62
CA ASP A 75 -18.56 2.62 11.04
C ASP A 75 -18.83 1.56 12.12
N ILE A 76 -20.02 1.68 12.78
CA ILE A 76 -20.45 0.78 13.88
C ILE A 76 -20.64 -0.66 13.40
N ALA A 77 -20.90 -0.90 12.11
CA ALA A 77 -21.13 -2.23 11.56
C ALA A 77 -19.85 -2.96 11.16
N GLY A 78 -18.68 -2.32 11.33
CA GLY A 78 -17.41 -2.84 10.82
C GLY A 78 -17.32 -2.81 9.30
N LEU A 79 -18.30 -2.20 8.64
CA LEU A 79 -18.28 -1.90 7.23
C LEU A 79 -17.95 -0.42 7.06
N PRO A 80 -17.06 -0.04 6.15
CA PRO A 80 -16.87 1.36 5.82
C PRO A 80 -18.21 1.95 5.46
N LEU A 81 -18.56 3.13 6.01
CA LEU A 81 -19.82 3.79 5.68
C LEU A 81 -19.94 3.85 4.16
N GLY A 82 -20.91 3.14 3.62
CA GLY A 82 -21.14 3.07 2.19
C GLY A 82 -21.60 4.43 1.68
N GLY A 83 -20.92 4.94 0.67
CA GLY A 83 -21.28 6.16 -0.03
C GLY A 83 -20.14 7.18 -0.10
N ALA A 84 -20.26 8.10 -1.05
CA ALA A 84 -19.30 9.17 -1.32
C ALA A 84 -19.12 10.19 -0.17
N ASP A 85 -19.80 9.98 0.96
CA ASP A 85 -20.02 10.98 1.99
C ASP A 85 -19.34 10.68 3.32
N LYS A 86 -18.30 9.81 3.35
CA LYS A 86 -17.49 9.67 4.55
C LYS A 86 -16.67 10.95 4.73
N PRO A 87 -16.99 11.80 5.71
CA PRO A 87 -16.26 13.05 5.84
C PRO A 87 -14.81 12.75 6.20
N LEU A 88 -13.91 13.40 5.50
CA LEU A 88 -12.52 13.51 5.93
C LEU A 88 -12.51 14.22 7.29
N ILE A 89 -12.02 13.54 8.33
CA ILE A 89 -12.00 14.08 9.69
C ILE A 89 -10.78 14.96 9.90
N ASP A 90 -9.64 14.47 9.41
CA ASP A 90 -8.36 15.15 9.55
C ASP A 90 -7.38 14.65 8.49
N THR A 91 -6.23 15.30 8.38
CA THR A 91 -5.12 14.88 7.53
C THR A 91 -3.82 14.85 8.32
N VAL A 92 -2.97 13.89 8.01
CA VAL A 92 -1.63 13.82 8.57
C VAL A 92 -0.57 14.05 7.49
N GLY A 93 0.30 15.03 7.73
CA GLY A 93 1.48 15.26 6.89
C GLY A 93 2.59 14.28 7.24
N LEU A 94 3.04 13.54 6.24
CA LEU A 94 4.03 12.46 6.35
C LEU A 94 5.36 12.96 5.76
N ASN A 95 6.36 13.17 6.59
CA ASN A 95 7.68 13.61 6.16
C ASN A 95 8.60 12.41 5.97
N ARG A 96 9.38 12.41 4.90
CA ARG A 96 10.37 11.37 4.65
C ARG A 96 11.45 11.43 5.72
N ILE A 97 11.68 10.30 6.40
CA ILE A 97 12.69 10.17 7.45
C ILE A 97 13.84 9.27 7.04
N ASP A 98 13.61 8.35 6.09
CA ASP A 98 14.63 7.43 5.60
C ASP A 98 14.44 7.08 4.13
N THR A 99 15.55 6.68 3.48
CA THR A 99 15.56 6.13 2.12
C THR A 99 16.72 5.15 2.02
N THR A 100 16.37 3.89 1.78
CA THR A 100 17.34 2.81 1.62
C THR A 100 17.29 2.24 0.22
N LYS A 101 18.47 2.10 -0.42
CA LYS A 101 18.58 1.42 -1.69
C LYS A 101 18.78 -0.07 -1.46
N ILE A 102 17.88 -0.88 -2.05
CA ILE A 102 17.90 -2.32 -1.94
C ILE A 102 18.29 -2.91 -3.30
N THR A 103 19.32 -3.73 -3.30
CA THR A 103 19.71 -4.53 -4.47
C THR A 103 19.50 -5.99 -4.09
N PRO A 104 18.45 -6.64 -4.62
CA PRO A 104 18.15 -8.02 -4.28
C PRO A 104 19.28 -8.98 -4.70
N GLU A 105 19.63 -9.90 -3.82
CA GLU A 105 20.45 -11.06 -4.16
C GLU A 105 19.54 -12.14 -4.76
N LEU A 106 19.65 -12.35 -6.07
CA LEU A 106 18.89 -13.37 -6.77
C LEU A 106 19.75 -14.61 -7.04
N PRO A 107 19.16 -15.81 -7.10
CA PRO A 107 19.90 -17.02 -7.48
C PRO A 107 20.60 -16.84 -8.82
N SER A 108 21.80 -17.39 -8.97
CA SER A 108 22.60 -17.29 -10.21
C SER A 108 21.92 -17.91 -11.45
N SER A 109 20.92 -18.76 -11.25
CA SER A 109 20.05 -19.32 -12.27
C SER A 109 18.97 -18.36 -12.76
N CYS A 110 18.70 -17.29 -12.00
CA CYS A 110 17.70 -16.31 -12.32
C CYS A 110 18.26 -15.27 -13.29
N THR A 111 17.80 -15.28 -14.53
CA THR A 111 18.15 -14.23 -15.48
C THR A 111 17.33 -12.99 -15.13
N VAL A 112 17.98 -12.01 -14.55
CA VAL A 112 17.36 -10.73 -14.22
C VAL A 112 17.64 -9.73 -15.32
N GLY A 113 16.60 -8.99 -15.69
CA GLY A 113 16.75 -7.77 -16.47
C GLY A 113 17.43 -6.65 -15.67
N ALA A 114 17.63 -5.51 -16.27
CA ALA A 114 18.27 -4.34 -15.67
C ALA A 114 17.49 -3.69 -14.50
N ARG A 115 16.34 -4.24 -14.11
CA ARG A 115 15.40 -3.66 -13.12
C ARG A 115 15.53 -4.23 -11.70
N THR A 116 16.71 -4.56 -11.26
CA THR A 116 16.94 -5.21 -9.94
C THR A 116 17.27 -4.24 -8.82
N CYS A 117 16.77 -3.01 -8.87
CA CYS A 117 17.04 -2.01 -7.86
C CYS A 117 15.72 -1.42 -7.35
N ILE A 118 15.60 -1.28 -6.03
CA ILE A 118 14.44 -0.69 -5.36
C ILE A 118 14.92 0.34 -4.36
N PHE A 119 14.24 1.49 -4.30
CA PHE A 119 14.30 2.35 -3.13
C PHE A 119 13.13 2.03 -2.21
N GLU A 120 13.41 1.76 -0.95
CA GLU A 120 12.47 1.85 0.14
C GLU A 120 12.53 3.26 0.73
N ALA A 121 11.40 3.92 0.88
CA ALA A 121 11.32 5.20 1.55
C ALA A 121 10.28 5.15 2.67
N VAL A 122 10.66 5.66 3.84
CA VAL A 122 9.82 5.70 5.03
C VAL A 122 9.43 7.14 5.33
N TYR A 123 8.12 7.36 5.48
CA TYR A 123 7.52 8.64 5.81
C TYR A 123 6.77 8.54 7.13
N VAL A 124 6.90 9.55 7.96
CA VAL A 124 6.30 9.58 9.31
C VAL A 124 5.56 10.89 9.56
N GLY A 125 4.41 10.77 10.19
CA GLY A 125 3.63 11.88 10.72
C GLY A 125 2.99 11.51 12.06
N PHE A 126 2.43 12.50 12.74
CA PHE A 126 1.74 12.29 14.03
C PHE A 126 0.35 12.89 13.98
N ILE A 127 -0.60 12.18 14.58
CA ILE A 127 -2.00 12.62 14.71
C ILE A 127 -2.51 12.38 16.12
N ASN A 128 -3.45 13.20 16.57
CA ASN A 128 -4.14 13.05 17.85
C ASN A 128 -5.63 12.79 17.57
N LEU A 129 -6.06 11.55 17.74
CA LEU A 129 -7.42 11.10 17.48
C LEU A 129 -8.32 11.28 18.71
N ASP A 130 -9.59 11.55 18.48
CA ASP A 130 -10.61 11.53 19.51
C ASP A 130 -10.95 10.09 19.93
N LEU A 131 -11.66 9.92 21.04
CA LEU A 131 -12.26 8.65 21.38
C LEU A 131 -13.33 8.30 20.35
N ASN A 132 -13.17 7.15 19.71
CA ASN A 132 -14.15 6.57 18.81
C ASN A 132 -14.26 5.08 19.14
N PHE A 133 -15.48 4.55 19.23
CA PHE A 133 -15.73 3.14 19.59
C PHE A 133 -15.70 2.20 18.40
N THR A 134 -15.61 2.71 17.19
CA THR A 134 -15.54 1.92 15.96
C THR A 134 -14.16 1.96 15.32
N GLY A 135 -13.30 2.92 15.70
CA GLY A 135 -11.95 3.08 15.15
C GLY A 135 -11.88 4.02 13.96
N TYR A 136 -10.73 4.01 13.31
CA TYR A 136 -10.39 4.92 12.23
C TYR A 136 -9.73 4.20 11.07
N HIS A 137 -9.85 4.78 9.88
CA HIS A 137 -9.01 4.46 8.73
C HIS A 137 -8.00 5.57 8.49
N VAL A 138 -6.76 5.19 8.23
CA VAL A 138 -5.73 6.06 7.68
C VAL A 138 -5.55 5.66 6.24
N PHE A 139 -5.72 6.60 5.31
CA PHE A 139 -5.76 6.31 3.89
C PHE A 139 -4.79 7.21 3.11
N TYR A 140 -3.96 6.59 2.29
CA TYR A 140 -3.07 7.26 1.34
C TYR A 140 -3.29 6.70 -0.05
N GLU A 141 -3.37 7.57 -1.05
CA GLU A 141 -3.56 7.16 -2.43
C GLU A 141 -2.65 7.93 -3.39
N ARG A 142 -2.37 7.32 -4.53
CA ARG A 142 -1.62 7.92 -5.61
C ARG A 142 -1.99 7.32 -6.96
N CYS A 143 -2.05 8.15 -8.01
CA CYS A 143 -2.09 7.72 -9.40
C CYS A 143 -0.65 7.54 -9.92
N CYS A 144 -0.35 6.68 -10.80
CA CYS A 144 -1.09 5.54 -11.31
C CYS A 144 -0.17 4.33 -11.24
N ARG A 145 -0.71 3.11 -11.34
CA ARG A 145 0.09 1.89 -11.43
C ARG A 145 0.89 1.85 -12.72
N ASN A 146 1.94 1.01 -12.75
CA ASN A 146 2.71 0.80 -13.97
C ASN A 146 1.83 0.14 -15.05
N GLY A 147 1.82 0.74 -16.24
CA GLY A 147 1.06 0.25 -17.38
C GLY A 147 1.50 -1.11 -17.92
N SER A 148 2.66 -1.64 -17.48
CA SER A 148 3.17 -2.97 -17.85
C SER A 148 2.63 -4.11 -16.98
N ILE A 149 1.79 -3.84 -15.98
CA ILE A 149 1.23 -4.88 -15.11
C ILE A 149 0.29 -5.77 -15.94
N GLU A 150 0.55 -7.08 -15.94
CA GLU A 150 -0.10 -8.06 -16.81
C GLU A 150 -1.43 -8.58 -16.24
N ASN A 151 -1.60 -8.58 -14.92
CA ASN A 151 -2.77 -9.17 -14.28
C ASN A 151 -3.91 -8.18 -14.00
N LEU A 152 -3.78 -6.92 -14.41
CA LEU A 152 -4.85 -5.93 -14.35
C LEU A 152 -5.40 -5.61 -15.74
N LEU A 153 -6.65 -5.19 -15.81
CA LEU A 153 -7.32 -4.87 -17.08
C LEU A 153 -6.79 -3.58 -17.71
N THR A 154 -6.63 -2.53 -16.89
CA THR A 154 -6.20 -1.19 -17.34
C THR A 154 -5.24 -0.56 -16.33
N PRO A 155 -4.07 -1.17 -16.05
CA PRO A 155 -3.23 -0.79 -14.92
C PRO A 155 -2.79 0.67 -14.94
N GLY A 156 -2.46 1.23 -16.11
CA GLY A 156 -2.07 2.62 -16.25
C GLY A 156 -3.19 3.65 -15.98
N SER A 157 -4.42 3.18 -15.79
CA SER A 157 -5.59 3.99 -15.43
C SER A 157 -6.09 3.72 -14.02
N GLU A 158 -5.38 2.88 -13.26
CA GLU A 158 -5.71 2.58 -11.88
C GLU A 158 -4.64 3.13 -10.93
N GLY A 159 -5.08 3.66 -9.79
CA GLY A 159 -4.17 4.15 -8.77
C GLY A 159 -3.65 3.04 -7.85
N LEU A 160 -2.80 3.45 -6.91
CA LEU A 160 -2.45 2.69 -5.73
C LEU A 160 -3.08 3.35 -4.52
N ALA A 161 -3.57 2.54 -3.59
CA ALA A 161 -4.00 3.03 -2.30
C ALA A 161 -3.53 2.10 -1.18
N PHE A 162 -3.17 2.70 -0.06
CA PHE A 162 -2.81 2.01 1.16
C PHE A 162 -3.76 2.46 2.26
N ASP A 163 -4.33 1.50 2.95
CA ASP A 163 -5.25 1.70 4.07
C ASP A 163 -4.74 0.96 5.31
N ALA A 164 -4.87 1.60 6.46
CA ALA A 164 -4.67 0.97 7.75
C ALA A 164 -5.88 1.25 8.64
N TYR A 165 -6.50 0.19 9.16
CA TYR A 165 -7.54 0.31 10.15
C TYR A 165 -6.93 0.34 11.54
N ILE A 166 -7.20 1.40 12.28
CA ILE A 166 -6.90 1.57 13.71
C ILE A 166 -8.17 1.21 14.48
N GLY A 167 -8.14 0.15 15.27
CA GLY A 167 -9.24 -0.19 16.15
C GLY A 167 -9.58 0.93 17.14
N PRO A 168 -10.61 0.75 17.99
CA PRO A 168 -10.98 1.78 18.96
C PRO A 168 -9.77 2.29 19.75
N PRO A 169 -9.46 3.61 19.75
CA PRO A 169 -8.23 4.14 20.32
C PRO A 169 -8.02 3.82 21.81
N LEU A 170 -9.12 3.49 22.52
CA LEU A 170 -9.07 3.09 23.92
C LEU A 170 -8.25 1.81 24.15
N VAL A 171 -8.12 0.94 23.15
CA VAL A 171 -7.32 -0.29 23.20
C VAL A 171 -5.82 0.03 23.19
N GLY A 172 -5.42 1.09 22.49
CA GLY A 172 -4.03 1.52 22.41
C GLY A 172 -3.16 0.60 21.55
N ASN A 173 -3.72 0.08 20.43
CA ASN A 173 -3.06 -0.84 19.52
C ASN A 173 -2.06 -0.16 18.60
N SER A 174 -0.99 -0.86 18.24
CA SER A 174 -0.01 -0.52 17.19
C SER A 174 -0.03 -1.58 16.11
N SER A 175 0.09 -1.18 14.85
CA SER A 175 0.06 -2.14 13.73
C SER A 175 1.26 -3.09 13.73
N PRO A 176 1.12 -4.28 13.12
CA PRO A 176 2.24 -5.20 12.90
C PRO A 176 3.36 -4.52 12.10
N VAL A 177 4.58 -4.84 12.48
CA VAL A 177 5.79 -4.38 11.77
C VAL A 177 6.32 -5.53 10.93
N PHE A 178 6.37 -5.35 9.62
CA PHE A 178 6.97 -6.33 8.72
C PHE A 178 8.45 -6.52 9.05
N THR A 179 8.90 -7.76 9.18
CA THR A 179 10.28 -8.08 9.54
C THR A 179 11.25 -7.99 8.37
N ASP A 180 10.69 -8.13 7.16
CA ASP A 180 11.50 -8.19 5.95
C ASP A 180 11.03 -7.18 4.92
N VAL A 181 12.01 -6.59 4.22
CA VAL A 181 11.74 -5.84 3.01
C VAL A 181 11.34 -6.83 1.92
N PRO A 182 10.17 -6.66 1.28
CA PRO A 182 9.78 -7.58 0.23
C PRO A 182 10.74 -7.41 -0.96
N ILE A 183 11.26 -8.52 -1.44
CA ILE A 183 12.00 -8.57 -2.70
C ILE A 183 10.99 -8.96 -3.78
N PRO A 184 10.39 -8.02 -4.53
CA PRO A 184 9.30 -8.32 -5.45
C PRO A 184 9.82 -8.86 -6.79
N PHE A 185 10.81 -9.76 -6.76
CA PHE A 185 11.35 -10.39 -7.94
C PHE A 185 11.20 -11.91 -7.85
N LEU A 186 10.60 -12.49 -8.88
CA LEU A 186 10.42 -13.92 -9.03
C LEU A 186 11.27 -14.42 -10.20
N CYS A 187 11.89 -15.58 -10.03
CA CYS A 187 12.53 -16.28 -11.14
C CYS A 187 11.45 -17.00 -11.96
N VAL A 188 11.33 -16.66 -13.24
CA VAL A 188 10.36 -17.31 -14.13
C VAL A 188 10.61 -18.81 -14.20
N GLY A 189 9.54 -19.59 -14.04
CA GLY A 189 9.60 -21.05 -14.08
C GLY A 189 10.16 -21.69 -12.81
N ASP A 190 10.39 -20.91 -11.76
CA ASP A 190 10.84 -21.42 -10.46
C ASP A 190 9.93 -20.89 -9.34
N THR A 191 9.83 -21.63 -8.23
CA THR A 191 9.07 -21.20 -7.07
C THR A 191 9.91 -20.32 -6.16
N THR A 192 9.47 -19.09 -5.97
CA THR A 192 10.12 -18.12 -5.09
C THR A 192 9.30 -17.89 -3.84
N SER A 193 9.94 -17.94 -2.68
CA SER A 193 9.32 -17.57 -1.41
C SER A 193 9.62 -16.12 -1.05
N ILE A 194 8.60 -15.37 -0.65
CA ILE A 194 8.73 -14.00 -0.15
C ILE A 194 8.21 -13.98 1.29
N LEU A 195 8.96 -13.36 2.18
CA LEU A 195 8.57 -13.20 3.56
C LEU A 195 7.67 -11.97 3.70
N ASN A 196 6.38 -12.22 4.02
CA ASN A 196 5.45 -11.19 4.45
C ASN A 196 5.18 -11.29 5.96
N THR A 197 6.13 -11.91 6.68
CA THR A 197 6.08 -12.08 8.13
C THR A 197 6.14 -10.73 8.84
N ALA A 198 5.44 -10.61 9.95
CA ALA A 198 5.42 -9.42 10.77
C ALA A 198 5.47 -9.79 12.25
N VAL A 199 5.90 -8.84 13.07
CA VAL A 199 5.85 -8.93 14.54
C VAL A 199 4.85 -7.88 15.03
N ASP A 200 3.95 -8.33 15.88
CA ASP A 200 3.01 -7.44 16.55
C ASP A 200 3.64 -6.88 17.83
N PRO A 201 3.71 -5.55 18.00
CA PRO A 201 4.31 -4.93 19.18
C PRO A 201 3.50 -5.16 20.46
N ASP A 202 2.19 -5.36 20.35
CA ASP A 202 1.26 -5.51 21.47
C ASP A 202 1.00 -6.99 21.81
N GLY A 203 1.50 -7.91 20.96
CA GLY A 203 1.40 -9.35 21.14
C GLY A 203 0.08 -9.95 20.67
N ASP A 204 -0.61 -9.26 19.76
CA ASP A 204 -1.86 -9.71 19.17
C ASP A 204 -1.64 -10.86 18.18
N ASN A 205 -2.70 -11.62 17.91
CA ASN A 205 -2.63 -12.75 16.99
C ASN A 205 -2.81 -12.26 15.54
N LEU A 206 -1.83 -12.53 14.69
CA LEU A 206 -1.81 -12.11 13.29
C LEU A 206 -2.38 -13.21 12.37
N VAL A 207 -3.30 -12.80 11.48
CA VAL A 207 -3.85 -13.67 10.43
C VAL A 207 -3.58 -13.04 9.08
N TYR A 208 -2.94 -13.79 8.19
CA TYR A 208 -2.50 -13.35 6.87
C TYR A 208 -3.38 -13.90 5.77
N SER A 209 -3.72 -13.09 4.78
CA SER A 209 -4.48 -13.50 3.61
C SER A 209 -4.08 -12.76 2.35
N PHE A 210 -4.26 -13.39 1.18
CA PHE A 210 -4.26 -12.65 -0.08
C PHE A 210 -5.58 -11.90 -0.21
N VAL A 211 -5.50 -10.67 -0.69
CA VAL A 211 -6.64 -9.80 -0.92
C VAL A 211 -6.51 -9.07 -2.25
N ASP A 212 -7.61 -8.51 -2.73
CA ASP A 212 -7.57 -7.64 -3.90
C ASP A 212 -6.83 -6.33 -3.52
N PRO A 213 -5.84 -5.88 -4.32
CA PRO A 213 -5.28 -4.55 -4.15
C PRO A 213 -6.36 -3.48 -4.25
N TYR A 214 -6.21 -2.38 -3.53
CA TYR A 214 -7.11 -1.24 -3.68
C TYR A 214 -6.83 -0.47 -4.98
N ALA A 215 -7.90 -0.04 -5.65
CA ALA A 215 -7.81 0.99 -6.66
C ALA A 215 -7.66 2.34 -5.96
N GLY A 216 -6.63 3.09 -6.28
CA GLY A 216 -6.41 4.44 -5.80
C GLY A 216 -6.94 5.49 -6.77
N TYR A 217 -6.66 6.76 -6.48
CA TYR A 217 -6.97 7.87 -7.37
C TYR A 217 -6.40 7.66 -8.77
N SER A 218 -7.25 7.80 -9.78
CA SER A 218 -6.92 7.60 -11.19
C SER A 218 -7.17 8.84 -12.08
N GLY A 219 -7.51 9.96 -11.47
CA GLY A 219 -7.84 11.18 -12.20
C GLY A 219 -6.62 11.83 -12.90
N PRO A 220 -6.84 12.74 -13.87
CA PRO A 220 -5.78 13.47 -14.54
C PRO A 220 -5.07 14.39 -13.53
N GLY A 221 -3.74 14.31 -13.52
CA GLY A 221 -2.91 15.12 -12.64
C GLY A 221 -2.52 14.34 -11.36
N ALA A 222 -1.59 13.39 -11.50
CA ALA A 222 -0.87 12.89 -10.33
C ALA A 222 0.04 14.01 -9.77
N PRO A 223 0.17 14.13 -8.44
CA PRO A 223 -0.35 13.28 -7.38
C PRO A 223 -1.83 13.46 -7.09
N ALA A 224 -2.39 12.60 -6.22
CA ALA A 224 -3.74 12.73 -5.71
C ALA A 224 -4.02 14.14 -5.15
N PRO A 225 -5.28 14.61 -5.15
CA PRO A 225 -5.64 15.87 -4.52
C PRO A 225 -5.17 15.94 -3.07
N LEU A 226 -4.83 17.14 -2.61
CA LEU A 226 -4.47 17.39 -1.22
C LEU A 226 -5.59 18.16 -0.52
N PRO A 227 -6.08 17.69 0.64
CA PRO A 227 -5.77 16.40 1.28
C PRO A 227 -6.30 15.21 0.49
N PRO A 228 -5.75 13.99 0.67
CA PRO A 228 -6.27 12.80 -0.01
C PRO A 228 -7.76 12.66 0.27
N ASP A 229 -8.53 12.64 -0.79
CA ASP A 229 -9.97 12.36 -0.73
C ASP A 229 -10.21 11.14 -1.60
N PRO A 230 -10.67 10.01 -1.05
CA PRO A 230 -10.97 8.85 -1.85
C PRO A 230 -12.12 9.15 -2.80
N THR A 231 -11.79 9.67 -3.98
CA THR A 231 -12.75 10.01 -5.03
C THR A 231 -13.59 8.82 -5.50
N LEU A 232 -13.14 7.62 -5.13
CA LEU A 232 -13.80 6.35 -5.44
C LEU A 232 -14.86 5.94 -4.41
N GLY A 233 -14.98 6.68 -3.32
CA GLY A 233 -15.94 6.38 -2.24
C GLY A 233 -15.49 5.26 -1.29
N TRP A 234 -16.36 4.93 -0.35
CA TRP A 234 -16.18 3.83 0.61
C TRP A 234 -17.27 2.77 0.43
N PRO A 235 -16.96 1.47 0.52
CA PRO A 235 -15.59 0.92 0.69
C PRO A 235 -14.70 1.27 -0.51
N VAL A 236 -13.41 1.43 -0.25
CA VAL A 236 -12.44 1.67 -1.34
C VAL A 236 -12.52 0.52 -2.34
N PRO A 237 -12.78 0.80 -3.61
CA PRO A 237 -12.91 -0.26 -4.60
C PRO A 237 -11.59 -0.98 -4.83
N SER A 238 -11.69 -2.26 -5.17
CA SER A 238 -10.55 -3.04 -5.60
C SER A 238 -10.18 -2.74 -7.06
N VAL A 239 -8.95 -3.08 -7.44
CA VAL A 239 -8.48 -3.03 -8.83
C VAL A 239 -9.34 -3.93 -9.75
N THR A 240 -9.32 -3.63 -11.03
CA THR A 240 -10.00 -4.45 -12.04
C THR A 240 -9.04 -5.49 -12.60
N TRP A 241 -9.25 -6.75 -12.24
CA TRP A 241 -8.43 -7.84 -12.73
C TRP A 241 -8.60 -8.08 -14.23
N GLY A 242 -7.51 -8.43 -14.89
CA GLY A 242 -7.53 -8.99 -16.24
C GLY A 242 -8.21 -10.37 -16.28
N GLY A 243 -8.61 -10.81 -17.46
CA GLY A 243 -9.29 -12.11 -17.59
C GLY A 243 -8.43 -13.28 -17.11
N GLY A 244 -8.94 -14.06 -16.16
CA GLY A 244 -8.26 -15.23 -15.60
C GLY A 244 -7.34 -14.96 -14.41
N TYR A 245 -7.30 -13.72 -13.93
CA TYR A 245 -6.54 -13.32 -12.75
C TYR A 245 -7.47 -12.95 -11.58
N ASN A 246 -6.98 -13.10 -10.38
CA ASN A 246 -7.61 -12.63 -9.13
C ASN A 246 -6.57 -12.69 -7.98
N ALA A 247 -6.95 -12.25 -6.78
CA ALA A 247 -6.04 -12.22 -5.62
C ALA A 247 -5.43 -13.59 -5.27
N LEU A 248 -6.14 -14.70 -5.49
CA LEU A 248 -5.66 -16.05 -5.22
C LEU A 248 -4.91 -16.68 -6.42
N GLN A 249 -5.03 -16.09 -7.60
CA GLN A 249 -4.40 -16.52 -8.85
C GLN A 249 -3.78 -15.32 -9.58
N PRO A 250 -2.86 -14.57 -8.94
CA PRO A 250 -2.29 -13.36 -9.53
C PRO A 250 -1.40 -13.65 -10.76
N PHE A 251 -0.94 -14.90 -10.93
CA PHE A 251 -0.15 -15.36 -12.08
C PHE A 251 -0.96 -16.21 -13.08
N GLY A 252 -2.31 -16.17 -12.97
CA GLY A 252 -3.22 -16.93 -13.82
C GLY A 252 -3.26 -18.43 -13.50
N ALA A 253 -4.04 -19.18 -14.30
CA ALA A 253 -4.30 -20.59 -14.04
C ALA A 253 -3.08 -21.51 -14.16
N ALA A 254 -2.03 -21.10 -14.89
CA ALA A 254 -0.77 -21.83 -15.00
C ALA A 254 0.27 -21.40 -13.95
N GLY A 255 -0.01 -20.36 -13.21
CA GLY A 255 0.78 -19.85 -12.09
C GLY A 255 0.37 -20.44 -10.76
N TYR A 256 1.07 -20.07 -9.72
CA TYR A 256 0.82 -20.53 -8.36
C TYR A 256 1.09 -19.42 -7.35
N SER A 257 0.22 -19.35 -6.34
CA SER A 257 0.44 -18.53 -5.14
C SER A 257 -0.04 -19.28 -3.91
N PHE A 258 0.69 -19.15 -2.83
CA PHE A 258 0.37 -19.73 -1.53
C PHE A 258 0.71 -18.74 -0.43
N ILE A 259 -0.11 -18.69 0.61
CA ILE A 259 0.16 -17.94 1.84
C ILE A 259 -0.12 -18.84 3.05
N ASN A 260 0.81 -18.84 3.99
CA ASN A 260 0.56 -19.42 5.30
C ASN A 260 -0.14 -18.36 6.16
N GLY A 261 -1.42 -18.59 6.46
CA GLY A 261 -2.26 -17.65 7.20
C GLY A 261 -1.81 -17.36 8.64
N ALA A 262 -0.93 -18.18 9.21
CA ALA A 262 -0.43 -17.98 10.57
C ALA A 262 0.97 -17.31 10.62
N THR A 263 1.75 -17.39 9.54
CA THR A 263 3.15 -16.93 9.55
C THR A 263 3.45 -15.85 8.51
N GLY A 264 2.55 -15.63 7.54
CA GLY A 264 2.80 -14.68 6.45
C GLY A 264 3.83 -15.17 5.41
N LEU A 265 4.35 -16.39 5.52
CA LEU A 265 5.19 -16.96 4.48
C LEU A 265 4.39 -17.15 3.21
N THR A 266 4.86 -16.56 2.10
CA THR A 266 4.27 -16.71 0.78
C THR A 266 5.19 -17.46 -0.16
N ALA A 267 4.61 -18.16 -1.13
CA ALA A 267 5.33 -18.80 -2.22
C ALA A 267 4.62 -18.50 -3.54
N TYR A 268 5.39 -18.17 -4.56
CA TYR A 268 4.90 -17.75 -5.86
C TYR A 268 5.61 -18.50 -6.99
N TYR A 269 4.87 -18.77 -8.04
CA TYR A 269 5.39 -19.31 -9.29
C TYR A 269 4.74 -18.59 -10.46
N SER A 270 5.55 -18.00 -11.34
CA SER A 270 5.09 -17.46 -12.61
C SER A 270 5.70 -18.23 -13.76
N PRO A 271 4.90 -18.76 -14.70
CA PRO A 271 5.41 -19.40 -15.91
C PRO A 271 5.84 -18.37 -16.97
N LEU A 272 5.47 -17.11 -16.82
CA LEU A 272 5.70 -16.04 -17.80
C LEU A 272 6.46 -14.88 -17.17
N VAL A 273 7.24 -14.22 -18.00
CA VAL A 273 7.86 -12.92 -17.66
C VAL A 273 6.78 -11.84 -17.67
N GLY A 274 6.78 -10.95 -16.70
CA GLY A 274 5.85 -9.82 -16.62
C GLY A 274 5.90 -9.16 -15.25
N ASP A 275 5.21 -8.04 -15.14
CA ASP A 275 4.96 -7.35 -13.88
C ASP A 275 3.56 -7.78 -13.38
N TYR A 276 3.44 -8.15 -12.13
CA TYR A 276 2.20 -8.63 -11.53
C TYR A 276 1.97 -7.94 -10.19
N VAL A 277 0.74 -7.55 -9.91
CA VAL A 277 0.37 -7.02 -8.60
C VAL A 277 -0.13 -8.13 -7.69
N VAL A 278 0.27 -8.07 -6.43
CA VAL A 278 -0.23 -8.93 -5.35
C VAL A 278 -0.44 -8.08 -4.09
N ALA A 279 -1.43 -8.42 -3.27
CA ALA A 279 -1.63 -7.78 -1.98
C ALA A 279 -1.81 -8.82 -0.87
N VAL A 280 -1.16 -8.54 0.26
CA VAL A 280 -1.26 -9.33 1.49
C VAL A 280 -1.84 -8.45 2.58
N GLU A 281 -2.89 -8.94 3.23
CA GLU A 281 -3.50 -8.30 4.38
C GLU A 281 -3.14 -9.04 5.66
N ILE A 282 -2.90 -8.29 6.71
CA ILE A 282 -2.74 -8.77 8.08
C ILE A 282 -3.91 -8.24 8.90
N THR A 283 -4.69 -9.14 9.46
CA THR A 283 -5.73 -8.82 10.44
C THR A 283 -5.24 -9.19 11.83
N GLU A 284 -5.31 -8.24 12.74
CA GLU A 284 -4.88 -8.36 14.14
C GLU A 284 -6.07 -8.71 15.03
N TYR A 285 -5.92 -9.75 15.83
CA TYR A 285 -6.93 -10.19 16.80
C TYR A 285 -6.36 -10.13 18.19
N ASN A 286 -7.00 -9.38 19.07
CA ASN A 286 -6.63 -9.38 20.48
C ASN A 286 -6.96 -10.71 21.18
N ALA A 287 -6.55 -10.86 22.43
CA ALA A 287 -6.77 -12.08 23.22
C ALA A 287 -8.25 -12.47 23.37
N SER A 288 -9.19 -11.55 23.17
CA SER A 288 -10.64 -11.81 23.18
C SER A 288 -11.18 -12.21 21.80
N GLY A 289 -10.36 -12.24 20.76
CA GLY A 289 -10.75 -12.54 19.38
C GLY A 289 -11.43 -11.40 18.64
N ASN A 290 -11.32 -10.16 19.14
CA ASN A 290 -11.81 -9.00 18.44
C ASN A 290 -10.72 -8.45 17.50
N ILE A 291 -11.14 -7.96 16.33
CA ILE A 291 -10.24 -7.24 15.41
C ILE A 291 -9.87 -5.90 16.04
N VAL A 292 -8.57 -5.63 16.15
CA VAL A 292 -8.01 -4.40 16.70
C VAL A 292 -7.19 -3.60 15.70
N GLY A 293 -6.81 -4.23 14.59
CA GLY A 293 -6.10 -3.58 13.49
C GLY A 293 -6.19 -4.37 12.18
N ILE A 294 -6.03 -3.68 11.06
CA ILE A 294 -5.86 -4.28 9.74
C ILE A 294 -4.82 -3.45 9.00
N THR A 295 -3.83 -4.12 8.43
CA THR A 295 -2.84 -3.49 7.55
C THR A 295 -2.70 -4.27 6.25
N ARG A 296 -2.39 -3.57 5.17
CA ARG A 296 -2.24 -4.20 3.85
C ARG A 296 -0.93 -3.78 3.20
N ARG A 297 -0.21 -4.76 2.66
CA ARG A 297 0.94 -4.55 1.79
C ARG A 297 0.53 -4.85 0.35
N ASP A 298 0.75 -3.89 -0.53
CA ASP A 298 0.54 -3.99 -1.99
C ASP A 298 1.92 -3.97 -2.66
N LEU A 299 2.18 -4.90 -3.59
CA LEU A 299 3.48 -5.09 -4.26
C LEU A 299 3.30 -5.26 -5.75
#